data_82bf23a57e41ba6d3e252c7cdcb512ca
#
_entry.id   82bf23a57e41ba6d3e252c7cdcb512ca
#
_cell.length_a   1.000
_cell.length_b   1.000
_cell.length_c   1.000
_cell.angle_alpha   90.00
_cell.angle_beta   90.00
_cell.angle_gamma   90.00
#
_symmetry.space_group_name_H-M   'P 1'
#
loop_
_entity.id
_entity.type
_entity.pdbx_description
1 polymer ?
#
loop_
_entity_poly.entity_id
_entity_poly.type
_entity_poly.pdbx_seq_one_letter_code
_entity_poly.pdbx_strand_id
1 'polypeptide(L)'
;MKKLFSIFIFSLVSLTLLGQARKPTIMVVPSDQYCISRGYKLEFESMGAKQILPDYKAAMQNDADLRLVITKMGQIMADRGFPLKDLEMELRNLEREAAEAAMLMSSTSGSELAESPVDMLKRTAKADIIMDLSFDIKRQGPHRYISFNLRGLDAYTSKQISGAAGAGAPSSAASPELLLEEAVLSHMDGFNAGLQRHFDEMFNIGREVRVNIRRFANWSDNLETYYTYEGEELELLEHIENWFFDNTVSGRFSLSDASDNQMRFEQVRIPMMETDSRGRERAVDTRRWLSGLSRHLRDNFQIDSKIYMRGLGEAWLIVGEK
;
A
#
# COMPACT_ATOMS: atom_id res chain seq x y z
N MET A 1 -43.03 39.10 45.08
CA MET A 1 -42.64 37.69 44.87
C MET A 1 -42.10 37.56 43.46
N LYS A 2 -40.77 37.67 43.33
CA LYS A 2 -40.08 37.59 42.05
C LYS A 2 -39.59 36.15 41.87
N LYS A 3 -40.11 35.43 40.89
CA LYS A 3 -39.63 34.11 40.50
C LYS A 3 -38.48 34.31 39.55
N LEU A 4 -37.26 34.02 40.02
CA LEU A 4 -36.07 33.87 39.16
C LEU A 4 -36.21 32.60 38.34
N PHE A 5 -36.28 32.76 37.04
CA PHE A 5 -36.21 31.67 36.07
C PHE A 5 -34.74 31.43 35.73
N SER A 6 -34.17 30.38 36.35
CA SER A 6 -32.78 29.95 36.09
C SER A 6 -32.76 29.12 34.84
N ILE A 7 -32.32 29.69 33.71
CA ILE A 7 -32.11 28.97 32.47
C ILE A 7 -30.78 28.23 32.59
N PHE A 8 -30.86 26.95 32.80
CA PHE A 8 -29.70 26.03 32.76
C PHE A 8 -29.40 25.71 31.28
N ILE A 9 -28.49 26.46 30.69
CA ILE A 9 -27.97 26.18 29.35
C ILE A 9 -27.07 24.93 29.49
N PHE A 10 -27.64 23.80 29.17
CA PHE A 10 -26.88 22.56 29.01
C PHE A 10 -26.11 22.65 27.69
N SER A 11 -24.88 23.17 27.77
CA SER A 11 -23.94 23.16 26.64
C SER A 11 -23.60 21.71 26.35
N LEU A 12 -24.25 21.16 25.32
CA LEU A 12 -23.97 19.87 24.75
C LEU A 12 -22.61 19.98 24.03
N VAL A 13 -21.53 19.79 24.77
CA VAL A 13 -20.21 19.60 24.17
C VAL A 13 -20.28 18.25 23.45
N SER A 14 -20.59 18.30 22.16
CA SER A 14 -20.37 17.17 21.26
C SER A 14 -18.86 16.90 21.23
N LEU A 15 -18.39 16.03 22.12
CA LEU A 15 -17.11 15.36 21.93
C LEU A 15 -17.26 14.56 20.63
N THR A 16 -16.83 15.15 19.51
CA THR A 16 -16.48 14.37 18.35
C THR A 16 -15.36 13.46 18.82
N LEU A 17 -15.69 12.20 19.12
CA LEU A 17 -14.77 11.11 19.16
C LEU A 17 -14.18 11.06 17.73
N LEU A 18 -13.11 11.83 17.51
CA LEU A 18 -12.19 11.59 16.43
C LEU A 18 -11.65 10.19 16.71
N GLY A 19 -12.33 9.18 16.17
CA GLY A 19 -11.78 7.84 16.10
C GLY A 19 -10.35 8.05 15.58
N GLN A 20 -9.35 7.62 16.35
CA GLN A 20 -7.96 7.76 15.92
C GLN A 20 -7.83 6.94 14.65
N ALA A 21 -8.00 7.61 13.52
CA ALA A 21 -7.75 7.03 12.22
C ALA A 21 -6.34 6.41 12.31
N ARG A 22 -6.25 5.12 12.02
CA ARG A 22 -4.98 4.39 12.09
C ARG A 22 -3.96 5.15 11.27
N LYS A 23 -2.91 5.66 11.93
CA LYS A 23 -1.81 6.32 11.21
C LYS A 23 -1.28 5.38 10.15
N PRO A 24 -1.05 5.85 8.92
CA PRO A 24 -0.46 5.05 7.87
C PRO A 24 0.87 4.45 8.32
N THR A 25 1.09 3.21 7.94
CA THR A 25 2.30 2.48 8.28
C THR A 25 3.39 2.79 7.26
N ILE A 26 4.56 3.21 7.72
CA ILE A 26 5.69 3.58 6.87
C ILE A 26 6.84 2.61 7.13
N MET A 27 7.57 2.22 6.07
CA MET A 27 8.79 1.42 6.17
C MET A 27 9.85 2.02 5.27
N VAL A 28 11.10 2.10 5.74
CA VAL A 28 12.25 2.47 4.91
C VAL A 28 12.90 1.22 4.34
N VAL A 29 13.20 1.26 3.04
CA VAL A 29 13.93 0.20 2.33
C VAL A 29 15.08 0.80 1.54
N PRO A 30 16.21 0.10 1.37
CA PRO A 30 17.21 0.50 0.37
C PRO A 30 16.58 0.41 -1.02
N SER A 31 16.92 1.33 -1.92
CA SER A 31 16.41 1.26 -3.29
C SER A 31 16.90 -0.01 -4.00
N ASP A 32 16.12 -0.50 -4.95
CA ASP A 32 16.50 -1.64 -5.78
C ASP A 32 17.86 -1.40 -6.44
N GLN A 33 18.06 -0.20 -6.98
CA GLN A 33 19.33 0.18 -7.62
C GLN A 33 20.50 0.18 -6.61
N TYR A 34 20.27 0.61 -5.36
CA TYR A 34 21.29 0.54 -4.32
C TYR A 34 21.73 -0.90 -4.08
N CYS A 35 20.79 -1.82 -3.92
CA CYS A 35 21.07 -3.24 -3.69
C CYS A 35 21.77 -3.88 -4.90
N ILE A 36 21.21 -3.74 -6.09
CA ILE A 36 21.71 -4.39 -7.31
C ILE A 36 23.13 -3.89 -7.66
N SER A 37 23.39 -2.58 -7.58
CA SER A 37 24.69 -2.01 -7.92
C SER A 37 25.82 -2.42 -6.95
N ARG A 38 25.47 -2.80 -5.71
CA ARG A 38 26.40 -3.32 -4.70
C ARG A 38 26.52 -4.83 -4.68
N GLY A 39 25.84 -5.52 -5.61
CA GLY A 39 25.88 -6.99 -5.73
C GLY A 39 24.88 -7.73 -4.83
N TYR A 40 24.02 -7.01 -4.09
CA TYR A 40 22.93 -7.59 -3.31
C TYR A 40 21.74 -7.87 -4.21
N LYS A 41 21.80 -8.99 -4.94
CA LYS A 41 20.83 -9.36 -5.97
C LYS A 41 20.57 -10.85 -6.02
N LEU A 42 19.34 -11.19 -6.36
CA LEU A 42 18.92 -12.55 -6.69
C LEU A 42 18.75 -12.65 -8.20
N GLU A 43 19.34 -13.66 -8.80
CA GLU A 43 19.20 -13.93 -10.25
C GLU A 43 18.44 -15.22 -10.42
N PHE A 44 17.39 -15.20 -11.22
CA PHE A 44 16.66 -16.40 -11.60
C PHE A 44 16.19 -16.30 -13.04
N GLU A 45 15.92 -17.45 -13.62
CA GLU A 45 15.42 -17.55 -14.98
C GLU A 45 13.91 -17.79 -14.95
N SER A 46 13.15 -16.95 -15.65
CA SER A 46 11.70 -17.08 -15.79
C SER A 46 11.31 -16.93 -17.23
N MET A 47 10.60 -17.91 -17.78
CA MET A 47 10.17 -17.95 -19.19
C MET A 47 11.31 -17.70 -20.21
N GLY A 48 12.52 -18.20 -19.91
CA GLY A 48 13.70 -18.01 -20.78
C GLY A 48 14.34 -16.62 -20.71
N ALA A 49 13.88 -15.75 -19.80
CA ALA A 49 14.48 -14.46 -19.53
C ALA A 49 15.14 -14.44 -18.16
N LYS A 50 16.37 -13.91 -18.09
CA LYS A 50 17.08 -13.69 -16.84
C LYS A 50 16.45 -12.51 -16.10
N GLN A 51 15.96 -12.76 -14.90
CA GLN A 51 15.39 -11.77 -14.01
C GLN A 51 16.37 -11.44 -12.87
N ILE A 52 16.50 -10.16 -12.53
CA ILE A 52 17.34 -9.69 -11.44
C ILE A 52 16.45 -8.95 -10.45
N LEU A 53 16.46 -9.40 -9.20
CA LEU A 53 15.73 -8.77 -8.11
C LEU A 53 16.70 -8.32 -7.00
N PRO A 54 16.36 -7.26 -6.23
CA PRO A 54 17.14 -6.86 -5.08
C PRO A 54 17.09 -7.90 -3.97
N ASP A 55 18.20 -8.15 -3.32
CA ASP A 55 18.30 -8.95 -2.10
C ASP A 55 18.45 -8.01 -0.88
N TYR A 56 17.32 -7.54 -0.38
CA TYR A 56 17.30 -6.66 0.80
C TYR A 56 17.86 -7.33 2.04
N LYS A 57 17.71 -8.65 2.16
CA LYS A 57 18.23 -9.39 3.30
C LYS A 57 19.75 -9.40 3.28
N ALA A 58 20.35 -9.79 2.15
CA ALA A 58 21.81 -9.77 1.99
C ALA A 58 22.34 -8.34 2.19
N ALA A 59 21.67 -7.31 1.70
CA ALA A 59 22.03 -5.92 1.91
C ALA A 59 22.04 -5.57 3.41
N MET A 60 20.97 -5.89 4.13
CA MET A 60 20.88 -5.62 5.58
C MET A 60 21.88 -6.43 6.40
N GLN A 61 22.24 -7.63 5.98
CA GLN A 61 23.18 -8.48 6.71
C GLN A 61 24.64 -8.08 6.48
N ASN A 62 25.02 -7.65 5.27
CA ASN A 62 26.41 -7.47 4.86
C ASN A 62 26.85 -6.01 4.75
N ASP A 63 25.93 -5.04 4.72
CA ASP A 63 26.24 -3.62 4.62
C ASP A 63 26.00 -2.92 5.97
N ALA A 64 27.10 -2.70 6.72
CA ALA A 64 27.04 -2.04 8.02
C ALA A 64 26.62 -0.57 7.91
N ASP A 65 27.06 0.13 6.86
CA ASP A 65 26.72 1.53 6.64
C ASP A 65 25.23 1.68 6.33
N LEU A 66 24.67 0.74 5.57
CA LEU A 66 23.23 0.70 5.30
C LEU A 66 22.40 0.55 6.58
N ARG A 67 22.79 -0.37 7.46
CA ARG A 67 22.07 -0.56 8.74
C ARG A 67 22.07 0.71 9.59
N LEU A 68 23.24 1.36 9.72
CA LEU A 68 23.38 2.60 10.48
C LEU A 68 22.50 3.71 9.89
N VAL A 69 22.51 3.85 8.56
CA VAL A 69 21.74 4.85 7.84
C VAL A 69 20.22 4.60 7.97
N ILE A 70 19.75 3.34 7.83
CA ILE A 70 18.33 2.99 8.01
C ILE A 70 17.88 3.23 9.45
N THR A 71 18.70 2.85 10.44
CA THR A 71 18.41 3.10 11.86
C THR A 71 18.30 4.60 12.14
N LYS A 72 19.22 5.39 11.61
CA LYS A 72 19.17 6.86 11.77
C LYS A 72 17.95 7.49 11.11
N MET A 73 17.57 7.02 9.92
CA MET A 73 16.36 7.47 9.26
C MET A 73 15.11 7.13 10.10
N GLY A 74 15.07 5.93 10.70
CA GLY A 74 14.03 5.54 11.63
C GLY A 74 13.90 6.50 12.82
N GLN A 75 15.01 6.89 13.43
CA GLN A 75 15.05 7.87 14.51
C GLN A 75 14.51 9.24 14.05
N ILE A 76 15.04 9.78 12.95
CA ILE A 76 14.63 11.08 12.39
C ILE A 76 13.11 11.12 12.12
N MET A 77 12.56 10.05 11.60
CA MET A 77 11.12 9.96 11.30
C MET A 77 10.28 9.80 12.57
N ALA A 78 10.74 9.00 13.55
CA ALA A 78 10.05 8.83 14.84
C ALA A 78 9.96 10.15 15.61
N ASP A 79 11.06 10.94 15.65
CA ASP A 79 11.12 12.26 16.30
C ASP A 79 10.12 13.26 15.66
N ARG A 80 9.73 13.02 14.39
CA ARG A 80 8.72 13.80 13.66
C ARG A 80 7.30 13.21 13.74
N GLY A 81 7.10 12.19 14.55
CA GLY A 81 5.79 11.57 14.75
C GLY A 81 5.39 10.53 13.70
N PHE A 82 6.34 10.07 12.87
CA PHE A 82 6.17 9.03 11.86
C PHE A 82 7.05 7.80 12.18
N PRO A 83 6.73 7.01 13.22
CA PRO A 83 7.51 5.82 13.54
C PRO A 83 7.48 4.83 12.38
N LEU A 84 8.64 4.30 12.01
CA LEU A 84 8.80 3.36 10.91
C LEU A 84 8.69 1.91 11.38
N LYS A 85 8.21 1.03 10.51
CA LYS A 85 8.40 -0.40 10.67
C LYS A 85 9.85 -0.77 10.39
N ASP A 86 10.37 -1.66 11.21
CA ASP A 86 11.72 -2.16 11.08
C ASP A 86 11.84 -3.18 9.95
N LEU A 87 12.67 -2.86 8.95
CA LEU A 87 12.86 -3.70 7.76
C LEU A 87 13.41 -5.09 8.11
N GLU A 88 14.37 -5.16 9.04
CA GLU A 88 15.00 -6.44 9.40
C GLU A 88 14.00 -7.38 10.07
N MET A 89 13.16 -6.85 10.95
CA MET A 89 12.09 -7.62 11.58
C MET A 89 11.05 -8.10 10.58
N GLU A 90 10.68 -7.26 9.62
CA GLU A 90 9.72 -7.66 8.58
C GLU A 90 10.29 -8.72 7.63
N LEU A 91 11.57 -8.64 7.28
CA LEU A 91 12.24 -9.70 6.50
C LEU A 91 12.29 -11.04 7.26
N ARG A 92 12.55 -11.01 8.57
CA ARG A 92 12.49 -12.24 9.41
C ARG A 92 11.07 -12.81 9.50
N ASN A 93 10.06 -11.95 9.59
CA ASN A 93 8.66 -12.39 9.60
C ASN A 93 8.29 -13.07 8.30
N LEU A 94 8.70 -12.52 7.14
CA LEU A 94 8.51 -13.13 5.83
C LEU A 94 9.12 -14.53 5.74
N GLU A 95 10.35 -14.71 6.21
CA GLU A 95 11.01 -16.01 6.21
C GLU A 95 10.29 -17.03 7.08
N ARG A 96 9.83 -16.62 8.25
CA ARG A 96 9.06 -17.48 9.14
C ARG A 96 7.73 -17.87 8.49
N GLU A 97 6.98 -16.92 7.93
CA GLU A 97 5.73 -17.21 7.23
C GLU A 97 5.94 -18.16 6.04
N ALA A 98 7.00 -17.94 5.25
CA ALA A 98 7.33 -18.82 4.13
C ALA A 98 7.69 -20.24 4.59
N ALA A 99 8.44 -20.37 5.69
CA ALA A 99 8.78 -21.68 6.27
C ALA A 99 7.53 -22.38 6.83
N GLU A 100 6.65 -21.66 7.53
CA GLU A 100 5.39 -22.20 8.04
C GLU A 100 4.46 -22.61 6.90
N ALA A 101 4.34 -21.78 5.84
CA ALA A 101 3.55 -22.12 4.65
C ALA A 101 4.10 -23.39 3.95
N ALA A 102 5.42 -23.53 3.83
CA ALA A 102 6.05 -24.72 3.25
C ALA A 102 5.74 -26.00 4.06
N MET A 103 5.63 -25.89 5.39
CA MET A 103 5.23 -27.03 6.25
C MET A 103 3.75 -27.38 6.09
N LEU A 104 2.90 -26.41 5.80
CA LEU A 104 1.45 -26.60 5.62
C LEU A 104 1.07 -27.01 4.20
N MET A 105 1.97 -26.84 3.22
CA MET A 105 1.76 -27.25 1.83
C MET A 105 1.88 -28.78 1.68
N SER A 106 0.85 -29.47 2.10
CA SER A 106 0.56 -30.83 1.68
C SER A 106 -0.25 -30.79 0.39
N SER A 107 0.43 -31.02 -0.75
CA SER A 107 -0.10 -31.58 -2.01
C SER A 107 -1.30 -30.96 -2.74
N THR A 108 -1.80 -29.77 -2.39
CA THR A 108 -2.91 -29.15 -3.14
C THR A 108 -2.58 -27.67 -3.41
N SER A 109 -1.59 -27.43 -4.24
CA SER A 109 -1.20 -26.08 -4.66
C SER A 109 -2.05 -25.61 -5.84
N GLY A 110 -2.95 -24.67 -5.59
CA GLY A 110 -3.39 -23.75 -6.64
C GLY A 110 -2.19 -22.89 -7.08
N SER A 111 -2.06 -22.63 -8.37
CA SER A 111 -1.03 -21.76 -8.94
C SER A 111 -1.20 -20.34 -8.36
N GLU A 112 -0.45 -20.01 -7.32
CA GLU A 112 -0.27 -18.63 -6.93
C GLU A 112 0.51 -17.92 -8.03
N LEU A 113 -0.04 -16.81 -8.53
CA LEU A 113 0.68 -15.90 -9.42
C LEU A 113 1.95 -15.44 -8.68
N ALA A 114 3.11 -15.63 -9.27
CA ALA A 114 4.39 -15.29 -8.67
C ALA A 114 4.42 -13.78 -8.31
N GLU A 115 4.45 -13.48 -7.02
CA GLU A 115 4.54 -12.14 -6.48
C GLU A 115 6.03 -11.75 -6.38
N SER A 116 6.36 -10.47 -6.66
CA SER A 116 7.73 -10.00 -6.49
C SER A 116 8.11 -9.95 -5.00
N PRO A 117 9.40 -10.14 -4.64
CA PRO A 117 9.85 -10.00 -3.24
C PRO A 117 9.47 -8.67 -2.60
N VAL A 118 9.46 -7.58 -3.37
CA VAL A 118 9.06 -6.25 -2.90
C VAL A 118 7.56 -6.20 -2.59
N ASP A 119 6.73 -6.77 -3.45
CA ASP A 119 5.28 -6.76 -3.24
C ASP A 119 4.90 -7.70 -2.09
N MET A 120 5.59 -8.83 -1.96
CA MET A 120 5.46 -9.71 -0.82
C MET A 120 5.84 -8.99 0.49
N LEU A 121 6.94 -8.23 0.50
CA LEU A 121 7.37 -7.44 1.65
C LEU A 121 6.33 -6.35 1.98
N LYS A 122 5.84 -5.60 1.00
CA LYS A 122 4.78 -4.61 1.20
C LYS A 122 3.52 -5.22 1.82
N ARG A 123 3.11 -6.36 1.30
CA ARG A 123 1.90 -7.09 1.76
C ARG A 123 2.06 -7.63 3.19
N THR A 124 3.19 -8.26 3.50
CA THR A 124 3.45 -8.82 4.84
C THR A 124 3.64 -7.72 5.87
N ALA A 125 4.45 -6.73 5.56
CA ALA A 125 4.67 -5.57 6.42
C ALA A 125 3.40 -4.70 6.55
N LYS A 126 2.44 -4.82 5.63
CA LYS A 126 1.27 -3.93 5.54
C LYS A 126 1.68 -2.46 5.63
N ALA A 127 2.79 -2.14 4.94
CA ALA A 127 3.27 -0.77 4.85
C ALA A 127 2.44 0.00 3.83
N ASP A 128 1.82 1.08 4.26
CA ASP A 128 1.06 1.97 3.38
C ASP A 128 2.00 2.81 2.51
N ILE A 129 3.15 3.18 3.05
CA ILE A 129 4.18 3.99 2.39
C ILE A 129 5.53 3.29 2.47
N ILE A 130 6.22 3.25 1.35
CA ILE A 130 7.61 2.81 1.27
C ILE A 130 8.50 4.04 1.10
N MET A 131 9.43 4.23 2.02
CA MET A 131 10.52 5.18 1.88
C MET A 131 11.69 4.47 1.19
N ASP A 132 11.83 4.69 -0.09
CA ASP A 132 12.89 4.15 -0.94
C ASP A 132 14.11 5.05 -0.81
N LEU A 133 15.18 4.53 -0.22
CA LEU A 133 16.40 5.27 0.11
C LEU A 133 17.59 4.74 -0.67
N SER A 134 18.29 5.63 -1.37
CA SER A 134 19.64 5.39 -1.87
C SER A 134 20.60 6.45 -1.37
N PHE A 135 21.84 6.05 -1.13
CA PHE A 135 22.91 6.96 -0.75
C PHE A 135 24.26 6.48 -1.23
N ASP A 136 25.19 7.43 -1.36
CA ASP A 136 26.59 7.17 -1.62
C ASP A 136 27.47 8.02 -0.73
N ILE A 137 28.48 7.38 -0.12
CA ILE A 137 29.50 8.08 0.65
C ILE A 137 30.62 8.49 -0.31
N LYS A 138 30.76 9.80 -0.52
CA LYS A 138 31.74 10.40 -1.42
C LYS A 138 32.88 11.02 -0.64
N ARG A 139 34.02 11.21 -1.33
CA ARG A 139 35.21 11.84 -0.76
C ARG A 139 35.55 13.12 -1.50
N GLN A 140 35.96 14.13 -0.73
CA GLN A 140 36.51 15.38 -1.25
C GLN A 140 37.78 15.71 -0.45
N GLY A 141 38.93 15.33 -1.00
CA GLY A 141 40.18 15.34 -0.25
C GLY A 141 40.15 14.43 0.98
N PRO A 142 40.46 14.91 2.19
CA PRO A 142 40.37 14.13 3.42
C PRO A 142 38.96 14.02 3.97
N HIS A 143 38.02 14.78 3.45
CA HIS A 143 36.63 14.82 3.93
C HIS A 143 35.75 13.82 3.22
N ARG A 144 34.72 13.32 3.95
CA ARG A 144 33.64 12.50 3.41
C ARG A 144 32.32 13.26 3.50
N TYR A 145 31.46 13.03 2.56
CA TYR A 145 30.05 13.50 2.59
C TYR A 145 29.13 12.44 2.01
N ILE A 146 27.86 12.51 2.36
CA ILE A 146 26.85 11.62 1.80
C ILE A 146 26.03 12.39 0.77
N SER A 147 25.78 11.76 -0.37
CA SER A 147 24.72 12.17 -1.28
C SER A 147 23.58 11.16 -1.14
N PHE A 148 22.33 11.64 -1.11
CA PHE A 148 21.18 10.79 -0.90
C PHE A 148 20.04 11.11 -1.86
N ASN A 149 19.20 10.12 -2.09
CA ASN A 149 17.91 10.26 -2.75
C ASN A 149 16.89 9.45 -1.93
N LEU A 150 15.82 10.11 -1.48
CA LEU A 150 14.74 9.56 -0.69
C LEU A 150 13.42 9.79 -1.41
N ARG A 151 12.70 8.72 -1.69
CA ARG A 151 11.37 8.78 -2.31
C ARG A 151 10.34 8.19 -1.36
N GLY A 152 9.24 8.90 -1.13
CA GLY A 152 8.05 8.36 -0.49
C GLY A 152 7.12 7.79 -1.56
N LEU A 153 6.90 6.48 -1.55
CA LEU A 153 6.07 5.77 -2.53
C LEU A 153 4.84 5.22 -1.83
N ASP A 154 3.67 5.53 -2.36
CA ASP A 154 2.43 4.87 -1.95
C ASP A 154 2.49 3.39 -2.35
N ALA A 155 2.34 2.47 -1.38
CA ALA A 155 2.47 1.05 -1.62
C ALA A 155 1.31 0.44 -2.42
N TYR A 156 0.18 1.13 -2.50
CA TYR A 156 -1.01 0.70 -3.25
C TYR A 156 -0.96 1.10 -4.72
N THR A 157 -0.49 2.32 -5.00
CA THR A 157 -0.50 2.88 -6.37
C THR A 157 0.88 2.94 -6.99
N SER A 158 1.95 2.76 -6.20
CA SER A 158 3.36 3.00 -6.57
C SER A 158 3.65 4.45 -6.99
N LYS A 159 2.74 5.39 -6.71
CA LYS A 159 2.94 6.82 -6.99
C LYS A 159 3.96 7.40 -6.01
N GLN A 160 4.85 8.25 -6.50
CA GLN A 160 5.72 9.04 -5.64
C GLN A 160 4.92 10.20 -5.04
N ILE A 161 4.76 10.19 -3.73
CA ILE A 161 3.95 11.15 -2.96
C ILE A 161 4.81 12.20 -2.26
N SER A 162 6.08 11.89 -2.04
CA SER A 162 7.08 12.81 -1.51
C SER A 162 8.47 12.47 -2.02
N GLY A 163 9.41 13.38 -1.90
CA GLY A 163 10.78 13.17 -2.30
C GLY A 163 11.73 14.21 -1.70
N ALA A 164 12.96 13.75 -1.46
CA ALA A 164 14.07 14.60 -1.03
C ALA A 164 15.36 14.06 -1.64
N ALA A 165 16.20 14.93 -2.17
CA ALA A 165 17.50 14.56 -2.68
C ALA A 165 18.49 15.68 -2.39
N GLY A 166 19.73 15.31 -2.07
CA GLY A 166 20.76 16.30 -1.74
C GLY A 166 22.08 15.67 -1.38
N ALA A 167 22.98 16.51 -0.89
CA ALA A 167 24.27 16.09 -0.35
C ALA A 167 24.58 16.90 0.91
N GLY A 168 25.17 16.24 1.90
CA GLY A 168 25.65 16.88 3.11
C GLY A 168 26.96 17.65 2.90
N ALA A 169 27.33 18.45 3.88
CA ALA A 169 28.63 19.12 3.89
C ALA A 169 29.76 18.10 4.10
N PRO A 170 30.94 18.32 3.47
CA PRO A 170 32.13 17.48 3.72
C PRO A 170 32.59 17.54 5.17
N SER A 171 32.75 16.38 5.81
CA SER A 171 33.24 16.24 7.20
C SER A 171 34.43 15.30 7.28
N SER A 172 35.38 15.59 8.16
CA SER A 172 36.58 14.77 8.34
C SER A 172 36.42 13.64 9.36
N ALA A 173 35.40 13.71 10.22
CA ALA A 173 35.28 12.85 11.38
C ALA A 173 33.87 12.19 11.55
N ALA A 174 32.90 12.49 10.70
CA ALA A 174 31.57 11.97 10.87
C ALA A 174 31.42 10.53 10.37
N SER A 175 30.69 9.73 11.13
CA SER A 175 30.24 8.41 10.73
C SER A 175 29.11 8.49 9.67
N PRO A 176 28.81 7.40 8.93
CA PRO A 176 27.78 7.42 7.87
C PRO A 176 26.42 7.94 8.31
N GLU A 177 25.97 7.56 9.49
CA GLU A 177 24.68 7.98 10.04
C GLU A 177 24.65 9.48 10.37
N LEU A 178 25.75 10.05 10.83
CA LEU A 178 25.87 11.49 11.09
C LEU A 178 25.95 12.28 9.78
N LEU A 179 26.68 11.77 8.78
CA LEU A 179 26.71 12.36 7.44
C LEU A 179 25.32 12.38 6.81
N LEU A 180 24.52 11.31 7.01
CA LEU A 180 23.15 11.27 6.55
C LEU A 180 22.30 12.32 7.27
N GLU A 181 22.37 12.37 8.60
CA GLU A 181 21.59 13.31 9.40
C GLU A 181 21.79 14.75 8.92
N GLU A 182 23.05 15.17 8.77
CA GLU A 182 23.38 16.50 8.25
C GLU A 182 22.82 16.74 6.85
N ALA A 183 22.87 15.71 5.97
CA ALA A 183 22.40 15.83 4.60
C ALA A 183 20.88 15.95 4.51
N VAL A 184 20.13 15.18 5.31
CA VAL A 184 18.68 15.07 5.16
C VAL A 184 17.88 16.10 5.96
N LEU A 185 18.38 16.58 7.10
CA LEU A 185 17.62 17.41 8.05
C LEU A 185 16.94 18.61 7.40
N SER A 186 17.63 19.30 6.49
CA SER A 186 17.09 20.48 5.78
C SER A 186 15.97 20.14 4.79
N HIS A 187 15.81 18.87 4.41
CA HIS A 187 14.82 18.40 3.44
C HIS A 187 13.61 17.70 4.09
N MET A 188 13.73 17.33 5.38
CA MET A 188 12.72 16.49 6.03
C MET A 188 11.39 17.19 6.26
N ASP A 189 11.37 18.50 6.45
CA ASP A 189 10.10 19.22 6.66
C ASP A 189 9.25 19.21 5.38
N GLY A 190 9.88 19.44 4.22
CA GLY A 190 9.21 19.33 2.92
C GLY A 190 8.77 17.89 2.62
N PHE A 191 9.61 16.90 2.94
CA PHE A 191 9.30 15.49 2.77
C PHE A 191 8.09 15.10 3.62
N ASN A 192 8.08 15.44 4.91
CA ASN A 192 6.99 15.13 5.83
C ASN A 192 5.69 15.85 5.45
N ALA A 193 5.77 17.09 4.97
CA ALA A 193 4.60 17.81 4.47
C ALA A 193 3.97 17.09 3.25
N GLY A 194 4.79 16.46 2.39
CA GLY A 194 4.33 15.61 1.31
C GLY A 194 3.59 14.37 1.80
N LEU A 195 4.15 13.67 2.79
CA LEU A 195 3.50 12.53 3.43
C LEU A 195 2.16 12.93 4.07
N GLN A 196 2.14 14.04 4.82
CA GLN A 196 0.93 14.49 5.50
C GLN A 196 -0.19 14.82 4.51
N ARG A 197 0.11 15.55 3.42
CA ARG A 197 -0.89 15.84 2.37
C ARG A 197 -1.49 14.56 1.79
N HIS A 198 -0.66 13.54 1.55
CA HIS A 198 -1.15 12.26 1.04
C HIS A 198 -2.03 11.53 2.05
N PHE A 199 -1.70 11.60 3.34
CA PHE A 199 -2.54 11.03 4.39
C PHE A 199 -3.88 11.73 4.48
N ASP A 200 -3.88 13.06 4.45
CA ASP A 200 -5.10 13.86 4.45
C ASP A 200 -5.97 13.54 3.22
N GLU A 201 -5.35 13.35 2.05
CA GLU A 201 -6.05 12.92 0.85
C GLU A 201 -6.71 11.55 1.04
N MET A 202 -5.96 10.53 1.51
CA MET A 202 -6.51 9.19 1.74
C MET A 202 -7.69 9.19 2.72
N PHE A 203 -7.65 10.02 3.77
CA PHE A 203 -8.75 10.09 4.73
C PHE A 203 -9.96 10.85 4.20
N ASN A 204 -9.76 11.88 3.40
CA ASN A 204 -10.84 12.74 2.91
C ASN A 204 -11.55 12.18 1.67
N ILE A 205 -10.81 11.57 0.75
CA ILE A 205 -11.34 11.09 -0.54
C ILE A 205 -11.14 9.60 -0.80
N GLY A 206 -10.67 8.87 0.22
CA GLY A 206 -10.48 7.42 0.13
C GLY A 206 -9.12 7.03 -0.45
N ARG A 207 -8.76 5.76 -0.20
CA ARG A 207 -7.54 5.14 -0.73
C ARG A 207 -7.71 4.78 -2.19
N GLU A 208 -6.74 5.09 -3.01
CA GLU A 208 -6.74 4.72 -4.42
C GLU A 208 -6.27 3.28 -4.62
N VAL A 209 -7.05 2.51 -5.39
CA VAL A 209 -6.71 1.14 -5.78
C VAL A 209 -7.06 0.90 -7.25
N ARG A 210 -6.61 -0.24 -7.79
CA ARG A 210 -6.95 -0.73 -9.13
C ARG A 210 -7.68 -2.06 -9.03
N VAL A 211 -8.71 -2.24 -9.87
CA VAL A 211 -9.48 -3.47 -9.93
C VAL A 211 -9.61 -3.92 -11.38
N ASN A 212 -9.28 -5.18 -11.62
CA ASN A 212 -9.51 -5.82 -12.90
C ASN A 212 -10.56 -6.91 -12.70
N ILE A 213 -11.64 -6.84 -13.46
CA ILE A 213 -12.67 -7.88 -13.49
C ILE A 213 -12.49 -8.66 -14.78
N ARG A 214 -12.50 -9.97 -14.69
CA ARG A 214 -12.37 -10.87 -15.83
C ARG A 214 -13.37 -12.02 -15.69
N ARG A 215 -13.88 -12.51 -16.79
CA ARG A 215 -14.66 -13.74 -16.77
C ARG A 215 -13.76 -14.97 -16.79
N PHE A 216 -14.23 -16.03 -16.20
CA PHE A 216 -13.61 -17.35 -16.35
C PHE A 216 -13.85 -17.89 -17.76
N ALA A 217 -12.82 -18.48 -18.40
CA ALA A 217 -12.88 -18.88 -19.81
C ALA A 217 -14.01 -19.87 -20.16
N ASN A 218 -14.36 -20.73 -19.19
CA ASN A 218 -15.40 -21.76 -19.36
C ASN A 218 -16.78 -21.33 -18.82
N TRP A 219 -16.93 -20.08 -18.42
CA TRP A 219 -18.23 -19.57 -18.01
C TRP A 219 -19.12 -19.35 -19.25
N SER A 220 -20.38 -19.80 -19.19
CA SER A 220 -21.32 -19.74 -20.30
C SER A 220 -21.73 -18.32 -20.68
N ASP A 221 -21.76 -17.44 -19.68
CA ASP A 221 -22.13 -16.05 -19.85
C ASP A 221 -20.90 -15.16 -20.01
N ASN A 222 -21.12 -13.87 -20.26
CA ASN A 222 -20.07 -12.87 -20.35
C ASN A 222 -20.51 -11.57 -19.66
N LEU A 223 -19.66 -10.53 -19.71
CA LEU A 223 -19.96 -9.27 -19.03
C LEU A 223 -21.04 -8.43 -19.76
N GLU A 224 -21.35 -8.72 -21.01
CA GLU A 224 -22.44 -8.09 -21.78
C GLU A 224 -23.78 -8.89 -21.67
N THR A 225 -23.81 -9.98 -20.89
CA THR A 225 -25.05 -10.73 -20.64
C THR A 225 -26.00 -9.91 -19.79
N TYR A 226 -27.27 -9.85 -20.20
CA TYR A 226 -28.31 -9.08 -19.52
C TYR A 226 -28.80 -9.80 -18.25
N TYR A 227 -28.94 -9.06 -17.18
CA TYR A 227 -29.48 -9.49 -15.90
C TYR A 227 -30.52 -8.49 -15.40
N THR A 228 -31.55 -8.97 -14.70
CA THR A 228 -32.53 -8.11 -14.07
C THR A 228 -32.24 -7.95 -12.59
N TYR A 229 -32.08 -6.72 -12.13
CA TYR A 229 -31.88 -6.37 -10.73
C TYR A 229 -32.69 -5.11 -10.39
N GLU A 230 -33.45 -5.14 -9.27
CA GLU A 230 -34.32 -4.04 -8.81
C GLU A 230 -35.34 -3.56 -9.88
N GLY A 231 -35.69 -4.41 -10.84
CA GLY A 231 -36.64 -4.10 -11.92
C GLY A 231 -36.01 -3.49 -13.16
N GLU A 232 -34.70 -3.31 -13.20
CA GLU A 232 -33.96 -2.88 -14.36
C GLU A 232 -33.25 -4.06 -15.02
N GLU A 233 -33.33 -4.14 -16.35
CA GLU A 233 -32.64 -5.13 -17.17
C GLU A 233 -31.45 -4.45 -17.86
N LEU A 234 -30.23 -4.72 -17.36
CA LEU A 234 -28.99 -4.13 -17.82
C LEU A 234 -27.93 -5.21 -18.09
N GLU A 235 -26.92 -4.88 -18.84
CA GLU A 235 -25.74 -5.73 -18.97
C GLU A 235 -25.01 -5.89 -17.62
N LEU A 236 -24.40 -7.04 -17.39
CA LEU A 236 -23.66 -7.28 -16.15
C LEU A 236 -22.60 -6.23 -15.89
N LEU A 237 -21.92 -5.75 -16.96
CA LEU A 237 -20.92 -4.68 -16.84
C LEU A 237 -21.53 -3.38 -16.30
N GLU A 238 -22.77 -3.02 -16.67
CA GLU A 238 -23.46 -1.83 -16.18
C GLU A 238 -23.87 -1.99 -14.71
N HIS A 239 -24.34 -3.18 -14.32
CA HIS A 239 -24.62 -3.49 -12.91
C HIS A 239 -23.35 -3.41 -12.04
N ILE A 240 -22.21 -3.86 -12.56
CA ILE A 240 -20.91 -3.75 -11.88
C ILE A 240 -20.51 -2.29 -11.76
N GLU A 241 -20.63 -1.48 -12.82
CA GLU A 241 -20.29 -0.05 -12.80
C GLU A 241 -21.15 0.71 -11.80
N ASN A 242 -22.46 0.43 -11.75
CA ASN A 242 -23.39 0.99 -10.77
C ASN A 242 -22.96 0.62 -9.34
N TRP A 243 -22.56 -0.63 -9.10
CA TRP A 243 -22.05 -1.04 -7.80
C TRP A 243 -20.79 -0.25 -7.42
N PHE A 244 -19.86 0.00 -8.36
CA PHE A 244 -18.68 0.83 -8.12
C PHE A 244 -19.07 2.26 -7.75
N PHE A 245 -20.04 2.84 -8.47
CA PHE A 245 -20.52 4.19 -8.19
C PHE A 245 -21.06 4.32 -6.76
N ASP A 246 -21.83 3.33 -6.31
CA ASP A 246 -22.46 3.34 -4.99
C ASP A 246 -21.48 3.03 -3.84
N ASN A 247 -20.39 2.28 -4.11
CA ASN A 247 -19.50 1.76 -3.09
C ASN A 247 -18.11 2.41 -3.05
N THR A 248 -17.83 3.36 -3.95
CA THR A 248 -16.63 4.19 -3.89
C THR A 248 -16.89 5.50 -3.17
N VAL A 249 -15.83 6.13 -2.67
CA VAL A 249 -15.96 7.44 -2.01
C VAL A 249 -16.40 8.49 -3.03
N SER A 250 -17.62 8.99 -2.88
CA SER A 250 -18.24 9.98 -3.78
C SER A 250 -18.33 9.53 -5.25
N GLY A 251 -18.52 8.24 -5.51
CA GLY A 251 -18.64 7.69 -6.86
C GLY A 251 -17.34 7.83 -7.68
N ARG A 252 -16.16 7.85 -7.04
CA ARG A 252 -14.90 8.16 -7.74
C ARG A 252 -14.16 6.91 -8.17
N PHE A 253 -14.15 6.68 -9.46
CA PHE A 253 -13.34 5.69 -10.17
C PHE A 253 -13.18 6.11 -11.63
N SER A 254 -12.32 5.43 -12.37
CA SER A 254 -12.17 5.56 -13.81
C SER A 254 -12.28 4.17 -14.44
N LEU A 255 -13.26 3.97 -15.30
CA LEU A 255 -13.34 2.77 -16.15
C LEU A 255 -12.47 3.02 -17.38
N SER A 256 -11.35 2.33 -17.48
CA SER A 256 -10.34 2.52 -18.54
C SER A 256 -10.51 1.53 -19.70
N ASP A 257 -11.17 0.40 -19.46
CA ASP A 257 -11.44 -0.63 -20.46
C ASP A 257 -12.65 -1.46 -20.03
N ALA A 258 -13.57 -1.73 -20.97
CA ALA A 258 -14.73 -2.60 -20.77
C ALA A 258 -15.00 -3.38 -22.05
N SER A 259 -15.21 -4.69 -21.92
CA SER A 259 -15.53 -5.61 -22.97
C SER A 259 -16.31 -6.81 -22.43
N ASP A 260 -16.76 -7.69 -23.29
CA ASP A 260 -17.42 -8.96 -22.94
C ASP A 260 -16.58 -9.86 -21.99
N ASN A 261 -15.27 -9.69 -21.95
CA ASN A 261 -14.34 -10.56 -21.23
C ASN A 261 -13.66 -9.90 -20.03
N GLN A 262 -13.58 -8.57 -20.00
CA GLN A 262 -12.85 -7.84 -18.97
C GLN A 262 -13.36 -6.42 -18.76
N MET A 263 -13.19 -5.95 -17.53
CA MET A 263 -13.30 -4.52 -17.16
C MET A 263 -12.07 -4.13 -16.36
N ARG A 264 -11.54 -2.93 -16.61
CA ARG A 264 -10.42 -2.37 -15.87
C ARG A 264 -10.80 -1.06 -15.23
N PHE A 265 -10.78 -1.05 -13.92
CA PHE A 265 -11.04 0.13 -13.11
C PHE A 265 -9.73 0.66 -12.53
N GLU A 266 -9.48 1.93 -12.76
CA GLU A 266 -8.34 2.67 -12.22
C GLU A 266 -8.82 3.81 -11.31
N GLN A 267 -7.93 4.31 -10.46
CA GLN A 267 -8.23 5.41 -9.53
C GLN A 267 -9.48 5.16 -8.67
N VAL A 268 -9.74 3.90 -8.34
CA VAL A 268 -10.89 3.52 -7.52
C VAL A 268 -10.67 3.99 -6.09
N ARG A 269 -11.52 4.90 -5.60
CA ARG A 269 -11.41 5.47 -4.25
C ARG A 269 -12.23 4.66 -3.25
N ILE A 270 -11.56 3.77 -2.53
CA ILE A 270 -12.21 2.96 -1.49
C ILE A 270 -12.13 3.65 -0.13
N PRO A 271 -13.13 3.49 0.75
CA PRO A 271 -13.07 4.07 2.09
C PRO A 271 -11.93 3.45 2.92
N MET A 272 -11.30 4.25 3.79
CA MET A 272 -10.28 3.75 4.71
C MET A 272 -10.87 2.90 5.84
N MET A 273 -12.08 3.21 6.23
CA MET A 273 -12.82 2.57 7.31
C MET A 273 -14.25 2.30 6.88
N GLU A 274 -14.83 1.25 7.40
CA GLU A 274 -16.27 0.96 7.30
C GLU A 274 -16.85 0.73 8.69
N THR A 275 -18.12 1.07 8.87
CA THR A 275 -18.86 0.79 10.10
C THR A 275 -19.80 -0.37 9.84
N ASP A 276 -19.68 -1.45 10.62
CA ASP A 276 -20.60 -2.58 10.48
C ASP A 276 -22.00 -2.28 11.09
N SER A 277 -22.95 -3.17 10.86
CA SER A 277 -24.34 -3.06 11.37
C SER A 277 -24.43 -2.97 12.90
N ARG A 278 -23.34 -3.26 13.62
CA ARG A 278 -23.24 -3.18 15.09
C ARG A 278 -22.51 -1.91 15.55
N GLY A 279 -22.22 -0.97 14.64
CA GLY A 279 -21.53 0.28 14.94
C GLY A 279 -20.01 0.13 15.17
N ARG A 280 -19.40 -1.00 14.79
CA ARG A 280 -17.96 -1.22 14.95
C ARG A 280 -17.22 -0.77 13.70
N GLU A 281 -16.21 0.04 13.91
CA GLU A 281 -15.33 0.49 12.83
C GLU A 281 -14.29 -0.58 12.48
N ARG A 282 -14.04 -0.75 11.19
CA ARG A 282 -13.02 -1.66 10.66
C ARG A 282 -12.27 -1.01 9.52
N ALA A 283 -10.96 -1.26 9.47
CA ALA A 283 -10.15 -0.88 8.33
C ALA A 283 -10.57 -1.65 7.07
N VAL A 284 -10.60 -0.95 5.95
CA VAL A 284 -10.92 -1.50 4.64
C VAL A 284 -9.63 -1.60 3.83
N ASP A 285 -9.34 -2.78 3.31
CA ASP A 285 -8.32 -3.04 2.29
C ASP A 285 -8.98 -3.40 0.96
N THR A 286 -8.20 -3.48 -0.10
CA THR A 286 -8.68 -3.79 -1.45
C THR A 286 -9.45 -5.11 -1.51
N ARG A 287 -8.96 -6.17 -0.84
CA ARG A 287 -9.61 -7.48 -0.80
C ARG A 287 -10.98 -7.42 -0.12
N ARG A 288 -11.01 -6.76 1.05
CA ARG A 288 -12.25 -6.63 1.83
C ARG A 288 -13.31 -5.85 1.06
N TRP A 289 -12.92 -4.74 0.45
CA TRP A 289 -13.82 -3.94 -0.35
C TRP A 289 -14.38 -4.74 -1.54
N LEU A 290 -13.50 -5.40 -2.29
CA LEU A 290 -13.90 -6.20 -3.45
C LEU A 290 -14.73 -7.44 -3.07
N SER A 291 -14.60 -7.94 -1.84
CA SER A 291 -15.48 -8.99 -1.31
C SER A 291 -16.94 -8.53 -1.21
N GLY A 292 -17.19 -7.23 -1.14
CA GLY A 292 -18.53 -6.63 -1.25
C GLY A 292 -19.15 -6.90 -2.61
N LEU A 293 -18.40 -6.60 -3.69
CA LEU A 293 -18.84 -6.89 -5.05
C LEU A 293 -19.04 -8.40 -5.28
N SER A 294 -18.09 -9.24 -4.87
CA SER A 294 -18.19 -10.68 -4.99
C SER A 294 -19.48 -11.23 -4.34
N ARG A 295 -19.85 -10.69 -3.19
CA ARG A 295 -21.08 -11.03 -2.48
C ARG A 295 -22.31 -10.51 -3.21
N HIS A 296 -22.27 -9.28 -3.69
CA HIS A 296 -23.36 -8.67 -4.47
C HIS A 296 -23.68 -9.50 -5.74
N LEU A 297 -22.65 -9.91 -6.48
CA LEU A 297 -22.79 -10.76 -7.66
C LEU A 297 -23.40 -12.12 -7.33
N ARG A 298 -22.96 -12.75 -6.26
CA ARG A 298 -23.49 -14.04 -5.84
C ARG A 298 -24.93 -13.94 -5.36
N ASP A 299 -25.24 -12.96 -4.52
CA ASP A 299 -26.54 -12.89 -3.82
C ASP A 299 -27.64 -12.39 -4.76
N ASN A 300 -27.33 -11.55 -5.76
CA ASN A 300 -28.33 -10.97 -6.67
C ASN A 300 -28.37 -11.63 -8.06
N PHE A 301 -27.23 -12.10 -8.56
CA PHE A 301 -27.13 -12.66 -9.91
C PHE A 301 -26.75 -14.15 -9.92
N GLN A 302 -26.45 -14.75 -8.76
CA GLN A 302 -25.99 -16.14 -8.59
C GLN A 302 -24.67 -16.41 -9.32
N ILE A 303 -23.83 -15.38 -9.47
CA ILE A 303 -22.52 -15.45 -10.10
C ILE A 303 -21.46 -15.63 -9.02
N ASP A 304 -20.81 -16.80 -9.01
CA ASP A 304 -19.65 -17.03 -8.16
C ASP A 304 -18.43 -16.30 -8.71
N SER A 305 -17.52 -15.94 -7.82
CA SER A 305 -16.30 -15.24 -8.21
C SER A 305 -15.15 -15.48 -7.23
N LYS A 306 -13.92 -15.31 -7.70
CA LYS A 306 -12.69 -15.40 -6.89
C LYS A 306 -11.86 -14.14 -6.97
N ILE A 307 -11.29 -13.75 -5.83
CA ILE A 307 -10.44 -12.57 -5.71
C ILE A 307 -8.98 -12.98 -5.63
N TYR A 308 -8.19 -12.45 -6.54
CA TYR A 308 -6.73 -12.61 -6.58
C TYR A 308 -6.08 -11.26 -6.29
N MET A 309 -5.27 -11.19 -5.23
CA MET A 309 -4.54 -9.97 -4.88
C MET A 309 -3.20 -9.90 -5.63
N ARG A 310 -2.87 -8.72 -6.13
CA ARG A 310 -1.57 -8.40 -6.72
C ARG A 310 -0.95 -7.24 -5.94
N GLY A 311 -0.19 -7.56 -4.91
CA GLY A 311 0.25 -6.58 -3.92
C GLY A 311 -0.90 -6.06 -3.06
N LEU A 312 -0.82 -4.82 -2.59
CA LEU A 312 -1.82 -4.21 -1.71
C LEU A 312 -2.94 -3.50 -2.48
N GLY A 313 -2.59 -2.82 -3.56
CA GLY A 313 -3.47 -1.88 -4.24
C GLY A 313 -4.08 -2.37 -5.53
N GLU A 314 -3.80 -3.61 -5.96
CA GLU A 314 -4.40 -4.20 -7.15
C GLU A 314 -5.07 -5.52 -6.80
N ALA A 315 -6.28 -5.71 -7.32
CA ALA A 315 -7.01 -6.96 -7.20
C ALA A 315 -7.67 -7.34 -8.52
N TRP A 316 -7.74 -8.66 -8.74
CA TRP A 316 -8.49 -9.24 -9.84
C TRP A 316 -9.69 -9.99 -9.29
N LEU A 317 -10.85 -9.73 -9.86
CA LEU A 317 -12.06 -10.50 -9.63
C LEU A 317 -12.32 -11.35 -10.86
N ILE A 318 -12.24 -12.65 -10.71
CA ILE A 318 -12.61 -13.59 -11.78
C ILE A 318 -14.03 -14.05 -11.54
N VAL A 319 -14.94 -13.70 -12.44
CA VAL A 319 -16.38 -14.02 -12.36
C VAL A 319 -16.71 -15.29 -13.13
N GLY A 320 -17.73 -16.02 -12.66
CA GLY A 320 -18.15 -17.31 -13.23
C GLY A 320 -17.30 -18.49 -12.78
N GLU A 321 -16.39 -18.32 -11.82
CA GLU A 321 -15.55 -19.40 -11.25
C GLU A 321 -16.12 -19.85 -9.90
N LYS A 322 -16.33 -21.18 -9.76
CA LYS A 322 -16.78 -21.84 -8.52
C LYS A 322 -15.63 -22.13 -7.58
#